data_f1097d2ad7497a20923a97d0d20ddb1e
#
_entry.id   f1097d2ad7497a20923a97d0d20ddb1e
#
_cell.length_a   1.000
_cell.length_b   1.000
_cell.length_c   1.000
_cell.angle_alpha   90.00
_cell.angle_beta   90.00
_cell.angle_gamma   90.00
#
_symmetry.space_group_name_H-M   'P 1'
#
loop_
_entity.id
_entity.type
_entity.pdbx_description
1 polymer ?
#
loop_
_entity_poly.entity_id
_entity_poly.type
_entity_poly.pdbx_seq_one_letter_code
_entity_poly.pdbx_strand_id
1 'polypeptide(L)'
;MGTTDYGLSALLVLLAILLFVIQPLAEIGIAGRFVSSLFFSLMLVSGVWAVAGNRSSATAVGVLVLSALTVRWARLLSGNGSLVLSSVLAYVFCIVVAAIVLAQVFRKGRITFHRVRGAVAAYLLIGMAWAFAYETVALEWPGAFVFPDARTVEPEGLISHFVYFSFVTLTTVGYGDVTARHPIARSLVTIEALIGQLFPAILLARLVSLELLHRDKEVADEEIRG
;
A
#
# COMPACT_ATOMS: atom_id res chain seq x y z
N MET A 1 -23.14 -8.17 7.63
CA MET A 1 -22.10 -7.65 6.72
C MET A 1 -22.09 -6.15 6.87
N GLY A 2 -21.03 -5.58 7.47
CA GLY A 2 -20.99 -4.15 7.77
C GLY A 2 -20.43 -3.34 6.59
N THR A 3 -20.65 -2.04 6.58
CA THR A 3 -20.13 -1.09 5.57
C THR A 3 -18.60 -1.16 5.42
N THR A 4 -17.88 -1.55 6.48
CA THR A 4 -16.42 -1.77 6.49
C THR A 4 -15.97 -2.97 5.65
N ASP A 5 -16.81 -4.01 5.51
CA ASP A 5 -16.49 -5.21 4.72
C ASP A 5 -16.43 -4.89 3.22
N TYR A 6 -17.38 -4.07 2.75
CA TYR A 6 -17.40 -3.60 1.36
C TYR A 6 -16.24 -2.63 1.09
N GLY A 7 -15.92 -1.74 2.03
CA GLY A 7 -14.82 -0.79 1.90
C GLY A 7 -13.47 -1.48 1.74
N LEU A 8 -13.19 -2.51 2.54
CA LEU A 8 -11.93 -3.26 2.46
C LEU A 8 -11.82 -4.08 1.17
N SER A 9 -12.93 -4.71 0.75
CA SER A 9 -12.96 -5.44 -0.53
C SER A 9 -12.77 -4.50 -1.72
N ALA A 10 -13.41 -3.33 -1.70
CA ALA A 10 -13.23 -2.30 -2.72
C ALA A 10 -11.78 -1.79 -2.76
N LEU A 11 -11.18 -1.52 -1.60
CA LEU A 11 -9.78 -1.12 -1.50
C LEU A 11 -8.85 -2.17 -2.13
N LEU A 12 -9.04 -3.45 -1.79
CA LEU A 12 -8.22 -4.54 -2.33
C LEU A 12 -8.36 -4.65 -3.85
N VAL A 13 -9.59 -4.60 -4.38
CA VAL A 13 -9.84 -4.69 -5.82
C VAL A 13 -9.25 -3.48 -6.55
N LEU A 14 -9.45 -2.26 -6.02
CA LEU A 14 -8.89 -1.05 -6.62
C LEU A 14 -7.36 -1.03 -6.57
N LEU A 15 -6.74 -1.50 -5.49
CA LEU A 15 -5.29 -1.69 -5.40
C LEU A 15 -4.80 -2.69 -6.46
N ALA A 16 -5.47 -3.84 -6.58
CA ALA A 16 -5.09 -4.85 -7.56
C ALA A 16 -5.22 -4.31 -9.00
N ILE A 17 -6.30 -3.61 -9.33
CA ILE A 17 -6.49 -2.98 -10.65
C ILE A 17 -5.41 -1.91 -10.89
N LEU A 18 -5.15 -1.05 -9.90
CA LEU A 18 -4.12 -0.02 -10.02
C LEU A 18 -2.75 -0.64 -10.30
N LEU A 19 -2.35 -1.65 -9.52
CA LEU A 19 -1.04 -2.26 -9.58
C LEU A 19 -0.83 -3.12 -10.84
N PHE A 20 -1.79 -3.97 -11.17
CA PHE A 20 -1.62 -5.00 -12.20
C PHE A 20 -2.17 -4.62 -13.57
N VAL A 21 -2.99 -3.57 -13.65
CA VAL A 21 -3.60 -3.13 -14.91
C VAL A 21 -3.20 -1.69 -15.25
N ILE A 22 -3.47 -0.74 -14.37
CA ILE A 22 -3.30 0.69 -14.69
C ILE A 22 -1.83 1.08 -14.76
N GLN A 23 -0.99 0.61 -13.84
CA GLN A 23 0.43 0.94 -13.84
C GLN A 23 1.15 0.44 -15.10
N PRO A 24 1.03 -0.84 -15.53
CA PRO A 24 1.62 -1.29 -16.79
C PRO A 24 1.07 -0.54 -18.01
N LEU A 25 -0.25 -0.27 -18.05
CA LEU A 25 -0.85 0.50 -19.14
C LEU A 25 -0.36 1.95 -19.19
N ALA A 26 -0.05 2.54 -18.04
CA ALA A 26 0.55 3.88 -17.99
C ALA A 26 1.99 3.88 -18.51
N GLU A 27 2.76 2.84 -18.21
CA GLU A 27 4.15 2.68 -18.68
C GLU A 27 4.25 2.58 -20.23
N ILE A 28 3.34 1.84 -20.86
CA ILE A 28 3.26 1.73 -22.33
C ILE A 28 2.50 2.90 -22.98
N GLY A 29 2.12 3.94 -22.21
CA GLY A 29 1.49 5.16 -22.71
C GLY A 29 0.00 5.05 -23.05
N ILE A 30 -0.64 3.90 -22.81
CA ILE A 30 -2.08 3.69 -23.09
C ILE A 30 -2.95 4.35 -22.00
N ALA A 31 -2.58 4.22 -20.73
CA ALA A 31 -3.27 4.90 -19.65
C ALA A 31 -2.68 6.29 -19.41
N GLY A 32 -3.36 7.32 -19.85
CA GLY A 32 -2.95 8.70 -19.61
C GLY A 32 -2.94 9.08 -18.11
N ARG A 33 -2.22 10.17 -17.79
CA ARG A 33 -2.10 10.73 -16.42
C ARG A 33 -3.45 10.93 -15.72
N PHE A 34 -4.49 11.24 -16.47
CA PHE A 34 -5.84 11.41 -15.95
C PHE A 34 -6.41 10.10 -15.40
N VAL A 35 -6.30 9.00 -16.17
CA VAL A 35 -6.78 7.66 -15.79
C VAL A 35 -6.06 7.17 -14.54
N SER A 36 -4.73 7.26 -14.50
CA SER A 36 -3.93 6.90 -13.32
C SER A 36 -4.32 7.72 -12.08
N SER A 37 -4.56 9.02 -12.25
CA SER A 37 -4.99 9.89 -11.15
C SER A 37 -6.39 9.58 -10.66
N LEU A 38 -7.31 9.21 -11.55
CA LEU A 38 -8.67 8.81 -11.19
C LEU A 38 -8.66 7.51 -10.36
N PHE A 39 -7.96 6.47 -10.83
CA PHE A 39 -7.87 5.21 -10.08
C PHE A 39 -7.18 5.38 -8.72
N PHE A 40 -6.13 6.18 -8.67
CA PHE A 40 -5.49 6.52 -7.41
C PHE A 40 -6.46 7.25 -6.46
N SER A 41 -7.26 8.17 -6.97
CA SER A 41 -8.29 8.89 -6.18
C SER A 41 -9.36 7.93 -5.65
N LEU A 42 -9.80 6.97 -6.47
CA LEU A 42 -10.75 5.93 -6.03
C LEU A 42 -10.15 5.04 -4.95
N MET A 43 -8.86 4.68 -5.07
CA MET A 43 -8.14 3.95 -4.04
C MET A 43 -8.10 4.72 -2.72
N LEU A 44 -7.78 6.02 -2.75
CA LEU A 44 -7.77 6.87 -1.55
C LEU A 44 -9.16 6.92 -0.88
N VAL A 45 -10.22 7.14 -1.66
CA VAL A 45 -11.59 7.18 -1.15
C VAL A 45 -12.02 5.85 -0.56
N SER A 46 -11.69 4.72 -1.21
CA SER A 46 -12.00 3.38 -0.68
C SER A 46 -11.27 3.08 0.63
N GLY A 47 -10.06 3.64 0.82
CA GLY A 47 -9.32 3.57 2.08
C GLY A 47 -10.05 4.24 3.24
N VAL A 48 -10.74 5.38 3.01
CA VAL A 48 -11.60 6.00 4.03
C VAL A 48 -12.74 5.06 4.44
N TRP A 49 -13.38 4.40 3.47
CA TRP A 49 -14.45 3.44 3.75
C TRP A 49 -13.97 2.21 4.50
N ALA A 50 -12.78 1.72 4.16
CA ALA A 50 -12.17 0.58 4.87
C ALA A 50 -11.92 0.88 6.36
N VAL A 51 -11.74 2.16 6.71
CA VAL A 51 -11.43 2.64 8.08
C VAL A 51 -12.67 3.23 8.78
N ALA A 52 -13.82 3.31 8.13
CA ALA A 52 -15.03 4.01 8.61
C ALA A 52 -15.63 3.44 9.93
N GLY A 53 -15.16 2.29 10.42
CA GLY A 53 -15.60 1.70 11.68
C GLY A 53 -15.27 2.53 12.95
N ASN A 54 -14.34 3.48 12.87
CA ASN A 54 -14.01 4.43 13.94
C ASN A 54 -14.06 5.87 13.40
N ARG A 55 -14.95 6.70 13.95
CA ARG A 55 -15.16 8.08 13.49
C ARG A 55 -13.87 8.93 13.53
N SER A 56 -13.08 8.81 14.60
CA SER A 56 -11.82 9.56 14.73
C SER A 56 -10.80 9.16 13.66
N SER A 57 -10.63 7.87 13.39
CA SER A 57 -9.73 7.38 12.34
C SER A 57 -10.23 7.77 10.95
N ALA A 58 -11.54 7.68 10.71
CA ALA A 58 -12.15 8.05 9.43
C ALA A 58 -11.98 9.55 9.12
N THR A 59 -12.15 10.43 10.12
CA THR A 59 -11.94 11.89 9.94
C THR A 59 -10.48 12.22 9.65
N ALA A 60 -9.53 11.63 10.40
CA ALA A 60 -8.10 11.86 10.17
C ALA A 60 -7.66 11.39 8.78
N VAL A 61 -8.07 10.18 8.37
CA VAL A 61 -7.79 9.66 7.02
C VAL A 61 -8.51 10.48 5.96
N GLY A 62 -9.74 10.94 6.22
CA GLY A 62 -10.49 11.80 5.31
C GLY A 62 -9.80 13.13 5.02
N VAL A 63 -9.26 13.80 6.06
CA VAL A 63 -8.48 15.03 5.90
C VAL A 63 -7.21 14.77 5.08
N LEU A 64 -6.51 13.67 5.36
CA LEU A 64 -5.32 13.26 4.60
C LEU A 64 -5.65 12.99 3.13
N VAL A 65 -6.76 12.31 2.86
CA VAL A 65 -7.23 12.06 1.48
C VAL A 65 -7.58 13.34 0.76
N LEU A 66 -8.32 14.25 1.41
CA LEU A 66 -8.66 15.54 0.80
C LEU A 66 -7.40 16.35 0.46
N SER A 67 -6.40 16.39 1.36
CA SER A 67 -5.13 17.07 1.08
C SER A 67 -4.35 16.43 -0.06
N ALA A 68 -4.27 15.09 -0.12
CA ALA A 68 -3.62 14.38 -1.19
C ALA A 68 -4.32 14.58 -2.55
N LEU A 69 -5.66 14.56 -2.56
CA LEU A 69 -6.45 14.83 -3.77
C LEU A 69 -6.26 16.25 -4.26
N THR A 70 -6.32 17.25 -3.37
CA THR A 70 -6.16 18.66 -3.78
C THR A 70 -4.79 18.92 -4.40
N VAL A 71 -3.70 18.42 -3.80
CA VAL A 71 -2.34 18.57 -4.35
C VAL A 71 -2.21 17.86 -5.69
N ARG A 72 -2.71 16.63 -5.81
CA ARG A 72 -2.62 15.83 -7.03
C ARG A 72 -3.42 16.45 -8.19
N TRP A 73 -4.68 16.83 -7.94
CA TRP A 73 -5.54 17.42 -8.98
C TRP A 73 -5.14 18.85 -9.34
N ALA A 74 -4.67 19.65 -8.39
CA ALA A 74 -4.10 20.97 -8.68
C ALA A 74 -2.93 20.86 -9.64
N ARG A 75 -2.06 19.85 -9.44
CA ARG A 75 -0.94 19.58 -10.34
C ARG A 75 -1.39 19.14 -11.74
N LEU A 76 -2.38 18.27 -11.83
CA LEU A 76 -2.89 17.76 -13.08
C LEU A 76 -3.57 18.85 -13.94
N LEU A 77 -4.34 19.76 -13.30
CA LEU A 77 -5.18 20.75 -13.97
C LEU A 77 -4.45 22.08 -14.23
N SER A 78 -3.62 22.54 -13.29
CA SER A 78 -2.98 23.86 -13.36
C SER A 78 -1.45 23.79 -13.50
N GLY A 79 -0.85 22.61 -13.52
CA GLY A 79 0.60 22.45 -13.50
C GLY A 79 1.28 22.90 -12.20
N ASN A 80 0.52 23.47 -11.25
CA ASN A 80 1.01 23.98 -9.99
C ASN A 80 0.89 22.89 -8.91
N GLY A 81 1.98 22.53 -8.28
CA GLY A 81 1.99 21.57 -7.18
C GLY A 81 3.32 20.81 -7.09
N SER A 82 3.74 20.54 -5.88
CA SER A 82 4.97 19.79 -5.62
C SER A 82 4.74 18.29 -5.81
N LEU A 83 5.58 17.66 -6.64
CA LEU A 83 5.63 16.19 -6.77
C LEU A 83 5.98 15.56 -5.43
N VAL A 84 7.00 16.08 -4.76
CA VAL A 84 7.47 15.59 -3.46
C VAL A 84 6.34 15.61 -2.44
N LEU A 85 5.58 16.72 -2.33
CA LEU A 85 4.45 16.80 -1.43
C LEU A 85 3.35 15.77 -1.75
N SER A 86 3.05 15.59 -3.05
CA SER A 86 2.08 14.57 -3.49
C SER A 86 2.51 13.16 -3.07
N SER A 87 3.79 12.80 -3.26
CA SER A 87 4.34 11.49 -2.93
C SER A 87 4.40 11.27 -1.41
N VAL A 88 4.78 12.30 -0.64
CA VAL A 88 4.78 12.23 0.83
C VAL A 88 3.37 12.03 1.38
N LEU A 89 2.38 12.75 0.87
CA LEU A 89 0.98 12.57 1.32
C LEU A 89 0.46 11.18 0.97
N ALA A 90 0.78 10.65 -0.21
CA ALA A 90 0.42 9.30 -0.62
C ALA A 90 1.13 8.24 0.24
N TYR A 91 2.42 8.42 0.56
CA TYR A 91 3.18 7.58 1.48
C TYR A 91 2.50 7.52 2.85
N VAL A 92 2.24 8.69 3.47
CA VAL A 92 1.60 8.77 4.78
C VAL A 92 0.22 8.12 4.78
N PHE A 93 -0.57 8.33 3.72
CA PHE A 93 -1.86 7.66 3.57
C PHE A 93 -1.72 6.14 3.57
N CYS A 94 -0.83 5.59 2.73
CA CYS A 94 -0.62 4.14 2.64
C CYS A 94 -0.20 3.54 3.99
N ILE A 95 0.72 4.17 4.71
CA ILE A 95 1.18 3.72 6.03
C ILE A 95 0.06 3.77 7.06
N VAL A 96 -0.69 4.88 7.14
CA VAL A 96 -1.78 5.04 8.11
C VAL A 96 -2.89 4.02 7.87
N VAL A 97 -3.33 3.86 6.62
CA VAL A 97 -4.38 2.88 6.29
C VAL A 97 -3.89 1.45 6.51
N ALA A 98 -2.66 1.11 6.09
CA ALA A 98 -2.06 -0.20 6.35
C ALA A 98 -2.01 -0.51 7.86
N ALA A 99 -1.56 0.45 8.68
CA ALA A 99 -1.49 0.28 10.14
C ALA A 99 -2.88 0.04 10.76
N ILE A 100 -3.90 0.80 10.33
CA ILE A 100 -5.27 0.63 10.84
C ILE A 100 -5.85 -0.72 10.41
N VAL A 101 -5.66 -1.12 9.15
CA VAL A 101 -6.10 -2.42 8.63
C VAL A 101 -5.41 -3.56 9.37
N LEU A 102 -4.09 -3.48 9.59
CA LEU A 102 -3.34 -4.47 10.37
C LEU A 102 -3.81 -4.56 11.81
N ALA A 103 -4.08 -3.42 12.45
CA ALA A 103 -4.65 -3.41 13.80
C ALA A 103 -6.01 -4.13 13.87
N GLN A 104 -6.82 -4.04 12.81
CA GLN A 104 -8.09 -4.78 12.72
C GLN A 104 -7.85 -6.28 12.45
N VAL A 105 -6.92 -6.64 11.57
CA VAL A 105 -6.55 -8.04 11.25
C VAL A 105 -6.06 -8.77 12.51
N PHE A 106 -5.24 -8.09 13.33
CA PHE A 106 -4.64 -8.69 14.54
C PHE A 106 -5.51 -8.63 15.81
N ARG A 107 -6.73 -8.09 15.72
CA ARG A 107 -7.68 -8.14 16.88
C ARG A 107 -8.01 -9.58 17.27
N LYS A 108 -8.27 -9.82 18.56
CA LYS A 108 -8.72 -11.11 19.06
C LYS A 108 -10.06 -11.51 18.43
N GLY A 109 -10.25 -12.79 18.12
CA GLY A 109 -11.48 -13.36 17.57
C GLY A 109 -11.22 -14.32 16.40
N ARG A 110 -12.30 -14.95 15.90
CA ARG A 110 -12.28 -15.93 14.81
C ARG A 110 -11.60 -15.39 13.55
N ILE A 111 -10.84 -16.24 12.87
CA ILE A 111 -10.28 -15.92 11.54
C ILE A 111 -11.41 -15.98 10.53
N THR A 112 -11.63 -14.87 9.85
CA THR A 112 -12.63 -14.74 8.79
C THR A 112 -11.95 -14.40 7.47
N PHE A 113 -12.57 -14.74 6.34
CA PHE A 113 -12.08 -14.30 5.02
C PHE A 113 -11.86 -12.79 4.93
N HIS A 114 -12.62 -12.02 5.70
CA HIS A 114 -12.43 -10.57 5.81
C HIS A 114 -11.03 -10.20 6.35
N ARG A 115 -10.53 -10.91 7.37
CA ARG A 115 -9.18 -10.68 7.91
C ARG A 115 -8.09 -11.03 6.92
N VAL A 116 -8.27 -12.12 6.16
CA VAL A 116 -7.32 -12.51 5.12
C VAL A 116 -7.25 -11.44 4.02
N ARG A 117 -8.40 -10.94 3.55
CA ARG A 117 -8.44 -9.82 2.59
C ARG A 117 -7.77 -8.56 3.15
N GLY A 118 -7.99 -8.26 4.43
CA GLY A 118 -7.32 -7.15 5.11
C GLY A 118 -5.81 -7.28 5.12
N ALA A 119 -5.30 -8.47 5.42
CA ALA A 119 -3.87 -8.74 5.43
C ALA A 119 -3.24 -8.56 4.03
N VAL A 120 -3.92 -9.05 2.99
CA VAL A 120 -3.47 -8.86 1.60
C VAL A 120 -3.50 -7.39 1.21
N ALA A 121 -4.59 -6.66 1.54
CA ALA A 121 -4.68 -5.23 1.27
C ALA A 121 -3.58 -4.43 1.99
N ALA A 122 -3.29 -4.77 3.24
CA ALA A 122 -2.20 -4.13 4.00
C ALA A 122 -0.83 -4.40 3.37
N TYR A 123 -0.58 -5.60 2.88
CA TYR A 123 0.67 -5.94 2.17
C TYR A 123 0.85 -5.13 0.89
N LEU A 124 -0.22 -5.00 0.09
CA LEU A 124 -0.19 -4.17 -1.11
C LEU A 124 -0.01 -2.67 -0.79
N LEU A 125 -0.63 -2.18 0.28
CA LEU A 125 -0.44 -0.80 0.75
C LEU A 125 1.00 -0.56 1.24
N ILE A 126 1.63 -1.53 1.87
CA ILE A 126 3.05 -1.45 2.29
C ILE A 126 3.93 -1.31 1.05
N GLY A 127 3.74 -2.14 0.02
CA GLY A 127 4.49 -1.99 -1.24
C GLY A 127 4.27 -0.63 -1.90
N MET A 128 3.03 -0.15 -1.95
CA MET A 128 2.74 1.20 -2.46
C MET A 128 3.42 2.31 -1.62
N ALA A 129 3.46 2.16 -0.30
CA ALA A 129 4.15 3.11 0.56
C ALA A 129 5.66 3.16 0.22
N TRP A 130 6.31 2.03 0.06
CA TRP A 130 7.72 1.99 -0.34
C TRP A 130 7.96 2.61 -1.72
N ALA A 131 7.07 2.38 -2.69
CA ALA A 131 7.15 3.01 -4.01
C ALA A 131 7.14 4.55 -3.90
N PHE A 132 6.25 5.12 -3.07
CA PHE A 132 6.21 6.58 -2.85
C PHE A 132 7.41 7.09 -2.05
N ALA A 133 7.94 6.31 -1.11
CA ALA A 133 9.18 6.65 -0.42
C ALA A 133 10.37 6.72 -1.40
N TYR A 134 10.49 5.77 -2.32
CA TYR A 134 11.52 5.78 -3.36
C TYR A 134 11.36 6.93 -4.34
N GLU A 135 10.13 7.22 -4.77
CA GLU A 135 9.84 8.39 -5.60
C GLU A 135 10.29 9.67 -4.90
N THR A 136 9.96 9.83 -3.62
CA THR A 136 10.40 11.00 -2.83
C THR A 136 11.93 11.11 -2.79
N VAL A 137 12.63 10.00 -2.53
CA VAL A 137 14.11 9.98 -2.51
C VAL A 137 14.69 10.29 -3.88
N ALA A 138 14.12 9.78 -4.96
CA ALA A 138 14.61 10.04 -6.31
C ALA A 138 14.40 11.48 -6.75
N LEU A 139 13.33 12.12 -6.30
CA LEU A 139 13.02 13.54 -6.57
C LEU A 139 13.97 14.48 -5.79
N GLU A 140 14.31 14.14 -4.56
CA GLU A 140 15.23 14.95 -3.72
C GLU A 140 16.71 14.74 -4.06
N TRP A 141 17.08 13.51 -4.46
CA TRP A 141 18.45 13.15 -4.83
C TRP A 141 18.50 12.52 -6.23
N PRO A 142 18.60 13.34 -7.32
CA PRO A 142 18.74 12.82 -8.67
C PRO A 142 19.93 11.85 -8.77
N GLY A 143 19.69 10.66 -9.36
CA GLY A 143 20.71 9.61 -9.44
C GLY A 143 20.78 8.70 -8.21
N ALA A 144 19.84 8.83 -7.24
CA ALA A 144 19.75 7.92 -6.09
C ALA A 144 19.43 6.48 -6.51
N PHE A 145 18.81 6.29 -7.67
CA PHE A 145 18.50 4.99 -8.27
C PHE A 145 19.07 4.94 -9.70
N VAL A 146 19.43 3.74 -10.14
CA VAL A 146 19.86 3.46 -11.51
C VAL A 146 18.81 2.55 -12.15
N PHE A 147 18.35 2.94 -13.33
CA PHE A 147 17.40 2.21 -14.15
C PHE A 147 18.11 1.52 -15.32
N PRO A 148 17.60 0.37 -15.84
CA PRO A 148 18.26 -0.42 -16.89
C PRO A 148 18.43 0.33 -18.19
N ASP A 149 17.44 1.14 -18.56
CA ASP A 149 17.53 2.00 -19.73
C ASP A 149 18.10 3.35 -19.31
N ALA A 150 19.17 3.79 -19.99
CA ALA A 150 19.79 5.10 -19.79
C ALA A 150 18.85 6.29 -20.17
N ARG A 151 17.58 6.03 -20.44
CA ARG A 151 16.55 7.04 -20.64
C ARG A 151 16.37 7.81 -19.34
N THR A 152 16.42 9.12 -19.44
CA THR A 152 15.95 9.99 -18.36
C THR A 152 14.47 9.72 -18.15
N VAL A 153 14.15 8.97 -17.09
CA VAL A 153 12.75 8.74 -16.73
C VAL A 153 12.16 10.08 -16.32
N GLU A 154 11.13 10.51 -17.05
CA GLU A 154 10.42 11.75 -16.71
C GLU A 154 9.90 11.65 -15.25
N PRO A 155 9.97 12.74 -14.47
CA PRO A 155 9.53 12.72 -13.07
C PRO A 155 8.12 12.17 -12.86
N GLU A 156 7.23 12.39 -13.83
CA GLU A 156 5.86 11.89 -13.82
C GLU A 156 5.74 10.37 -14.03
N GLY A 157 6.75 9.73 -14.61
CA GLY A 157 6.80 8.27 -14.83
C GLY A 157 7.47 7.48 -13.72
N LEU A 158 8.16 8.17 -12.80
CA LEU A 158 8.97 7.51 -11.75
C LEU A 158 8.15 6.54 -10.88
N ILE A 159 6.92 6.90 -10.55
CA ILE A 159 6.10 6.06 -9.67
C ILE A 159 5.86 4.66 -10.24
N SER A 160 5.64 4.48 -11.54
CA SER A 160 5.44 3.17 -12.15
C SER A 160 6.66 2.27 -11.96
N HIS A 161 7.85 2.80 -12.22
CA HIS A 161 9.11 2.08 -12.02
C HIS A 161 9.33 1.73 -10.55
N PHE A 162 8.99 2.63 -9.62
CA PHE A 162 9.14 2.35 -8.20
C PHE A 162 8.08 1.42 -7.63
N VAL A 163 6.87 1.37 -8.20
CA VAL A 163 5.89 0.34 -7.87
C VAL A 163 6.45 -1.04 -8.23
N TYR A 164 6.95 -1.21 -9.44
CA TYR A 164 7.59 -2.45 -9.85
C TYR A 164 8.78 -2.80 -8.93
N PHE A 165 9.70 -1.87 -8.73
CA PHE A 165 10.90 -2.06 -7.90
C PHE A 165 10.56 -2.44 -6.47
N SER A 166 9.59 -1.76 -5.85
CA SER A 166 9.11 -2.07 -4.51
C SER A 166 8.57 -3.50 -4.42
N PHE A 167 7.65 -3.90 -5.32
CA PHE A 167 7.11 -5.26 -5.25
C PHE A 167 8.13 -6.35 -5.52
N VAL A 168 9.10 -6.11 -6.41
CA VAL A 168 10.23 -7.02 -6.64
C VAL A 168 11.13 -7.13 -5.40
N THR A 169 11.32 -6.04 -4.67
CA THR A 169 12.08 -6.01 -3.41
C THR A 169 11.31 -6.64 -2.26
N LEU A 170 10.05 -6.23 -2.08
CA LEU A 170 9.17 -6.70 -0.99
C LEU A 170 8.91 -8.21 -1.06
N THR A 171 8.80 -8.76 -2.28
CA THR A 171 8.66 -10.21 -2.51
C THR A 171 10.00 -10.95 -2.54
N THR A 172 11.11 -10.25 -2.30
CA THR A 172 12.48 -10.79 -2.28
C THR A 172 12.95 -11.43 -3.60
N VAL A 173 12.35 -11.06 -4.74
CA VAL A 173 12.76 -11.53 -6.07
C VAL A 173 14.07 -10.87 -6.51
N GLY A 174 14.17 -9.53 -6.41
CA GLY A 174 15.41 -8.77 -6.62
C GLY A 174 16.07 -8.99 -7.98
N TYR A 175 15.38 -8.71 -9.09
CA TYR A 175 15.96 -8.89 -10.44
C TYR A 175 17.26 -8.09 -10.68
N GLY A 176 17.46 -6.97 -9.95
CA GLY A 176 18.66 -6.16 -10.06
C GLY A 176 18.71 -5.25 -11.28
N ASP A 177 17.61 -5.09 -11.96
CA ASP A 177 17.42 -4.19 -13.09
C ASP A 177 17.30 -2.74 -12.64
N VAL A 178 16.59 -2.47 -11.53
CA VAL A 178 16.62 -1.19 -10.81
C VAL A 178 17.47 -1.36 -9.55
N THR A 179 18.41 -0.43 -9.31
CA THR A 179 19.33 -0.52 -8.17
C THR A 179 19.44 0.80 -7.41
N ALA A 180 19.48 0.71 -6.07
CA ALA A 180 19.71 1.85 -5.19
C ALA A 180 21.19 2.21 -5.11
N ARG A 181 21.56 3.46 -5.41
CA ARG A 181 22.94 3.97 -5.38
C ARG A 181 23.21 4.83 -4.15
N HIS A 182 22.26 5.70 -3.80
CA HIS A 182 22.39 6.60 -2.67
C HIS A 182 22.30 5.83 -1.33
N PRO A 183 23.10 6.16 -0.30
CA PRO A 183 23.08 5.45 0.99
C PRO A 183 21.70 5.37 1.65
N ILE A 184 20.92 6.45 1.62
CA ILE A 184 19.55 6.48 2.14
C ILE A 184 18.66 5.50 1.36
N ALA A 185 18.73 5.50 0.03
CA ALA A 185 17.96 4.57 -0.80
C ALA A 185 18.31 3.12 -0.47
N ARG A 186 19.60 2.79 -0.31
CA ARG A 186 20.08 1.45 0.07
C ARG A 186 19.53 1.01 1.43
N SER A 187 19.53 1.91 2.41
CA SER A 187 18.96 1.61 3.74
C SER A 187 17.48 1.32 3.66
N LEU A 188 16.70 2.13 2.91
CA LEU A 188 15.27 1.93 2.72
C LEU A 188 14.97 0.58 2.04
N VAL A 189 15.69 0.23 0.97
CA VAL A 189 15.57 -1.04 0.26
C VAL A 189 15.85 -2.23 1.17
N THR A 190 16.88 -2.12 2.04
CA THR A 190 17.19 -3.17 3.01
C THR A 190 16.05 -3.35 4.03
N ILE A 191 15.49 -2.25 4.54
CA ILE A 191 14.36 -2.30 5.47
C ILE A 191 13.13 -2.90 4.79
N GLU A 192 12.83 -2.51 3.56
CA GLU A 192 11.72 -3.09 2.78
C GLU A 192 11.88 -4.59 2.61
N ALA A 193 13.06 -5.06 2.18
CA ALA A 193 13.33 -6.48 2.00
C ALA A 193 13.14 -7.28 3.30
N LEU A 194 13.58 -6.73 4.45
CA LEU A 194 13.35 -7.34 5.76
C LEU A 194 11.86 -7.41 6.10
N ILE A 195 11.12 -6.33 5.88
CA ILE A 195 9.67 -6.30 6.11
C ILE A 195 8.97 -7.29 5.19
N GLY A 196 9.34 -7.35 3.91
CA GLY A 196 8.79 -8.27 2.92
C GLY A 196 8.95 -9.74 3.30
N GLN A 197 10.12 -10.09 3.85
CA GLN A 197 10.41 -11.44 4.34
C GLN A 197 9.68 -11.76 5.64
N LEU A 198 9.63 -10.83 6.59
CA LEU A 198 9.06 -11.06 7.93
C LEU A 198 7.53 -10.97 7.94
N PHE A 199 6.93 -10.12 7.12
CA PHE A 199 5.50 -9.87 7.13
C PHE A 199 4.66 -11.15 6.90
N PRO A 200 4.87 -11.94 5.82
CA PRO A 200 4.11 -13.17 5.60
C PRO A 200 4.34 -14.21 6.71
N ALA A 201 5.57 -14.33 7.21
CA ALA A 201 5.91 -15.27 8.27
C ALA A 201 5.19 -14.93 9.58
N ILE A 202 5.24 -13.67 10.02
CA ILE A 202 4.57 -13.20 11.23
C ILE A 202 3.05 -13.29 11.08
N LEU A 203 2.52 -12.91 9.92
CA LEU A 203 1.09 -13.01 9.64
C LEU A 203 0.60 -14.44 9.73
N LEU A 204 1.28 -15.39 9.09
CA LEU A 204 0.92 -16.81 9.11
C LEU A 204 0.98 -17.37 10.52
N ALA A 205 2.08 -17.14 11.25
CA ALA A 205 2.24 -17.57 12.63
C ALA A 205 1.11 -17.02 13.54
N ARG A 206 0.74 -15.77 13.36
CA ARG A 206 -0.32 -15.11 14.12
C ARG A 206 -1.70 -15.67 13.79
N LEU A 207 -1.99 -15.90 12.51
CA LEU A 207 -3.26 -16.48 12.09
C LEU A 207 -3.43 -17.89 12.66
N VAL A 208 -2.41 -18.76 12.54
CA VAL A 208 -2.43 -20.12 13.08
C VAL A 208 -2.63 -20.10 14.61
N SER A 209 -1.91 -19.23 15.33
CA SER A 209 -2.07 -19.09 16.79
C SER A 209 -3.49 -18.67 17.19
N LEU A 210 -4.12 -17.77 16.45
CA LEU A 210 -5.50 -17.34 16.73
C LEU A 210 -6.52 -18.47 16.49
N GLU A 211 -6.30 -19.28 15.47
CA GLU A 211 -7.17 -20.43 15.16
C GLU A 211 -7.09 -21.51 16.24
N LEU A 212 -5.88 -21.86 16.67
CA LEU A 212 -5.67 -22.83 17.74
C LEU A 212 -6.35 -22.39 19.05
N LEU A 213 -6.14 -21.15 19.46
CA LEU A 213 -6.79 -20.58 20.66
C LEU A 213 -8.32 -20.60 20.59
N HIS A 214 -8.89 -20.56 19.41
CA HIS A 214 -10.33 -20.62 19.22
C HIS A 214 -10.86 -22.04 19.34
N ARG A 215 -10.18 -23.00 18.71
CA ARG A 215 -10.50 -24.43 18.82
C ARG A 215 -10.44 -24.94 20.26
N ASP A 216 -9.39 -24.57 21.00
CA ASP A 216 -9.25 -25.00 22.38
C ASP A 216 -10.40 -24.51 23.26
N LYS A 217 -10.93 -23.30 23.00
CA LYS A 217 -12.10 -22.78 23.69
C LYS A 217 -13.40 -23.51 23.33
N GLU A 218 -13.60 -23.84 22.06
CA GLU A 218 -14.79 -24.59 21.60
C GLU A 218 -14.81 -25.97 22.25
N VAL A 219 -13.68 -26.66 22.32
CA VAL A 219 -13.56 -27.99 22.99
C VAL A 219 -13.86 -27.87 24.49
N ALA A 220 -13.27 -26.87 25.18
CA ALA A 220 -13.52 -26.66 26.59
C ALA A 220 -14.99 -26.32 26.90
N ASP A 221 -15.66 -25.54 26.06
CA ASP A 221 -17.08 -25.20 26.20
C ASP A 221 -18.00 -26.40 25.95
N GLU A 222 -17.61 -27.34 25.08
CA GLU A 222 -18.33 -28.59 24.83
C GLU A 222 -18.20 -29.55 26.02
N GLU A 223 -17.00 -29.69 26.62
CA GLU A 223 -16.77 -30.54 27.81
C GLU A 223 -17.54 -30.04 29.04
N ILE A 224 -17.80 -28.72 29.17
CA ILE A 224 -18.59 -28.19 30.31
C ILE A 224 -20.09 -28.42 30.13
N ARG A 225 -20.57 -28.60 28.86
CA ARG A 225 -21.99 -28.76 28.56
C ARG A 225 -22.48 -30.21 28.50
N GLY A 226 -21.58 -31.18 28.45
CA GLY A 226 -21.86 -32.62 28.44
C GLY A 226 -21.74 -33.25 29.83
#